data_bc35aadbcb4ec9842244753a7104ac34
#
_entry.id   bc35aadbcb4ec9842244753a7104ac34
#
_cell.length_a   1.000
_cell.length_b   1.000
_cell.length_c   1.000
_cell.angle_alpha   90.00
_cell.angle_beta   90.00
_cell.angle_gamma   90.00
#
_symmetry.space_group_name_H-M   'P 1'
#
loop_
_entity.id
_entity.type
_entity.pdbx_description
1 polymer ?
#
loop_
_entity_poly.entity_id
_entity_poly.type
_entity_poly.pdbx_seq_one_letter_code
_entity_poly.pdbx_strand_id
1 'polypeptide(L)'
;MVPNMSTIQIFSRLIKLVFPLTGFMICAILMGVAGFLCAIFIPVLSSMALVKDPTFSFHTIVILLFVCALLRGILRYAEQACNHYIAFKLLARIRDQVFGTLRKLCPAKLEVKDKGSLISLITSDIELIEVFYAHTISPICIAFVTSLVCIIIQIQFDWIYGIYSFLAYVLVGIVLPIYISKQSRHIGVEY
;
A
#
# COMPACT_ATOMS: atom_id res chain seq x y z
N MET A 1 -2.23 27.44 -20.08
CA MET A 1 -2.00 27.62 -18.63
C MET A 1 -2.59 26.42 -17.93
N VAL A 2 -1.76 25.52 -17.38
CA VAL A 2 -2.23 24.45 -16.51
C VAL A 2 -2.52 25.12 -15.15
N PRO A 3 -3.74 25.04 -14.59
CA PRO A 3 -4.00 25.63 -13.29
C PRO A 3 -3.06 24.95 -12.27
N ASN A 4 -2.35 25.78 -11.49
CA ASN A 4 -1.51 25.30 -10.37
C ASN A 4 -2.42 24.60 -9.35
N MET A 5 -2.62 23.29 -9.53
CA MET A 5 -3.45 22.51 -8.65
C MET A 5 -2.65 22.20 -7.39
N SER A 6 -3.23 22.50 -6.22
CA SER A 6 -2.68 22.09 -4.93
C SER A 6 -2.52 20.57 -4.89
N THR A 7 -1.44 20.10 -4.26
CA THR A 7 -1.18 18.66 -4.05
C THR A 7 -2.40 17.94 -3.48
N ILE A 8 -3.15 18.59 -2.59
CA ILE A 8 -4.38 18.07 -1.99
C ILE A 8 -5.48 17.86 -3.04
N GLN A 9 -5.62 18.75 -4.02
CA GLN A 9 -6.61 18.62 -5.10
C GLN A 9 -6.26 17.48 -6.05
N ILE A 10 -4.97 17.25 -6.30
CA ILE A 10 -4.49 16.11 -7.09
C ILE A 10 -4.81 14.80 -6.35
N PHE A 11 -4.47 14.70 -5.07
CA PHE A 11 -4.81 13.54 -4.24
C PHE A 11 -6.31 13.25 -4.21
N SER A 12 -7.14 14.27 -4.03
CA SER A 12 -8.60 14.11 -4.03
C SER A 12 -9.14 13.57 -5.35
N ARG A 13 -8.60 14.01 -6.48
CA ARG A 13 -8.98 13.51 -7.81
C ARG A 13 -8.53 12.06 -8.02
N LEU A 14 -7.32 11.73 -7.60
CA LEU A 14 -6.79 10.38 -7.67
C LEU A 14 -7.64 9.40 -6.83
N ILE A 15 -8.02 9.78 -5.61
CA ILE A 15 -8.92 8.96 -4.76
C ILE A 15 -10.28 8.75 -5.43
N LYS A 16 -10.87 9.79 -6.05
CA LYS A 16 -12.15 9.65 -6.76
C LYS A 16 -12.08 8.69 -7.95
N LEU A 17 -10.92 8.56 -8.58
CA LEU A 17 -10.73 7.65 -9.71
C LEU A 17 -10.80 6.18 -9.26
N VAL A 18 -10.39 5.88 -8.03
CA VAL A 18 -10.42 4.53 -7.43
C VAL A 18 -11.77 4.18 -6.80
N PHE A 19 -12.63 5.16 -6.59
CA PHE A 19 -13.91 4.95 -5.90
C PHE A 19 -14.73 3.74 -6.38
N PRO A 20 -14.83 3.43 -7.69
CA PRO A 20 -15.56 2.24 -8.15
C PRO A 20 -14.82 0.91 -7.87
N LEU A 21 -13.58 0.95 -7.41
CA LEU A 21 -12.75 -0.22 -7.06
C LEU A 21 -12.51 -0.35 -5.55
N THR A 22 -13.22 0.46 -4.73
CA THR A 22 -13.08 0.46 -3.26
C THR A 22 -13.32 -0.90 -2.63
N GLY A 23 -14.22 -1.72 -3.18
CA GLY A 23 -14.44 -3.08 -2.71
C GLY A 23 -13.19 -3.96 -2.77
N PHE A 24 -12.48 -3.91 -3.88
CA PHE A 24 -11.20 -4.63 -4.04
C PHE A 24 -10.11 -4.05 -3.15
N MET A 25 -10.10 -2.73 -2.95
CA MET A 25 -9.13 -2.06 -2.06
C MET A 25 -9.35 -2.44 -0.59
N ILE A 26 -10.60 -2.49 -0.13
CA ILE A 26 -10.94 -2.96 1.22
C ILE A 26 -10.53 -4.43 1.38
N CYS A 27 -10.82 -5.27 0.38
CA CYS A 27 -10.41 -6.67 0.37
C CYS A 27 -8.88 -6.80 0.48
N ALA A 28 -8.11 -6.06 -0.31
CA ALA A 28 -6.65 -6.04 -0.24
C ALA A 28 -6.14 -5.63 1.16
N ILE A 29 -6.73 -4.57 1.75
CA ILE A 29 -6.35 -4.11 3.09
C ILE A 29 -6.65 -5.18 4.14
N LEU A 30 -7.83 -5.80 4.12
CA LEU A 30 -8.20 -6.86 5.05
C LEU A 30 -7.26 -8.08 4.93
N MET A 31 -6.97 -8.52 3.71
CA MET A 31 -6.03 -9.63 3.46
C MET A 31 -4.61 -9.27 3.93
N GLY A 32 -4.15 -8.04 3.67
CA GLY A 32 -2.86 -7.55 4.13
C GLY A 32 -2.75 -7.51 5.65
N VAL A 33 -3.73 -6.93 6.33
CA VAL A 33 -3.77 -6.87 7.81
C VAL A 33 -3.78 -8.28 8.40
N ALA A 34 -4.63 -9.19 7.91
CA ALA A 34 -4.68 -10.57 8.36
C ALA A 34 -3.34 -11.29 8.13
N GLY A 35 -2.70 -11.07 6.98
CA GLY A 35 -1.38 -11.63 6.65
C GLY A 35 -0.28 -11.11 7.59
N PHE A 36 -0.29 -9.83 7.95
CA PHE A 36 0.67 -9.26 8.91
C PHE A 36 0.41 -9.77 10.33
N LEU A 37 -0.84 -9.92 10.75
CA LEU A 37 -1.17 -10.53 12.05
C LEU A 37 -0.67 -11.97 12.12
N CYS A 38 -0.85 -12.79 11.08
CA CYS A 38 -0.26 -14.12 11.01
C CYS A 38 1.27 -14.07 11.15
N ALA A 39 1.92 -13.09 10.52
CA ALA A 39 3.36 -12.90 10.63
C ALA A 39 3.83 -12.57 12.06
N ILE A 40 3.05 -11.77 12.80
CA ILE A 40 3.33 -11.41 14.20
C ILE A 40 3.08 -12.61 15.12
N PHE A 41 2.07 -13.42 14.87
CA PHE A 41 1.78 -14.61 15.66
C PHE A 41 2.88 -15.68 15.56
N ILE A 42 3.62 -15.77 14.46
CA ILE A 42 4.71 -16.75 14.31
C ILE A 42 5.78 -16.61 15.41
N PRO A 43 6.45 -15.45 15.62
CA PRO A 43 7.42 -15.31 16.70
C PRO A 43 6.79 -15.42 18.09
N VAL A 44 5.54 -14.99 18.28
CA VAL A 44 4.83 -15.14 19.57
C VAL A 44 4.65 -16.62 19.90
N LEU A 45 4.11 -17.42 19.00
CA LEU A 45 3.94 -18.87 19.22
C LEU A 45 5.28 -19.58 19.39
N SER A 46 6.31 -19.15 18.65
CA SER A 46 7.66 -19.71 18.81
C SER A 46 8.25 -19.42 20.19
N SER A 47 8.02 -18.24 20.75
CA SER A 47 8.47 -17.89 22.09
C SER A 47 7.72 -18.68 23.18
N MET A 48 6.42 -18.91 23.00
CA MET A 48 5.63 -19.76 23.90
C MET A 48 6.15 -21.22 23.93
N ALA A 49 6.55 -21.76 22.77
CA ALA A 49 7.15 -23.08 22.70
C ALA A 49 8.48 -23.17 23.45
N LEU A 50 9.32 -22.11 23.39
CA LEU A 50 10.61 -22.05 24.09
C LEU A 50 10.46 -21.95 25.59
N VAL A 51 9.50 -21.17 26.09
CA VAL A 51 9.23 -20.99 27.52
C VAL A 51 8.52 -22.20 28.13
N LYS A 52 8.08 -23.17 27.30
CA LYS A 52 7.25 -24.33 27.71
C LYS A 52 5.97 -23.90 28.42
N ASP A 53 5.30 -22.90 27.85
CA ASP A 53 4.03 -22.43 28.41
C ASP A 53 3.04 -23.58 28.55
N PRO A 54 2.45 -23.80 29.73
CA PRO A 54 1.52 -24.92 29.95
C PRO A 54 0.19 -24.75 29.23
N THR A 55 -0.09 -23.57 28.68
CA THR A 55 -1.36 -23.23 28.05
C THR A 55 -1.63 -24.07 26.78
N PHE A 56 -0.56 -24.37 26.01
CA PHE A 56 -0.65 -25.13 24.78
C PHE A 56 0.33 -26.30 24.73
N SER A 57 -0.13 -27.45 24.25
CA SER A 57 0.76 -28.57 23.93
C SER A 57 1.75 -28.17 22.82
N PHE A 58 2.98 -28.65 22.90
CA PHE A 58 3.99 -28.45 21.87
C PHE A 58 3.49 -28.81 20.46
N HIS A 59 2.76 -29.91 20.34
CA HIS A 59 2.15 -30.35 19.08
C HIS A 59 1.14 -29.31 18.53
N THR A 60 0.32 -28.73 19.40
CA THR A 60 -0.63 -27.68 19.02
C THR A 60 0.08 -26.44 18.52
N ILE A 61 1.18 -26.02 19.16
CA ILE A 61 1.96 -24.85 18.73
C ILE A 61 2.56 -25.09 17.33
N VAL A 62 3.11 -26.28 17.08
CA VAL A 62 3.68 -26.62 15.76
C VAL A 62 2.60 -26.57 14.66
N ILE A 63 1.40 -27.08 14.94
CA ILE A 63 0.29 -27.00 13.98
C ILE A 63 -0.09 -25.54 13.73
N LEU A 64 -0.24 -24.74 14.78
CA LEU A 64 -0.58 -23.32 14.65
C LEU A 64 0.48 -22.54 13.87
N LEU A 65 1.77 -22.81 14.10
CA LEU A 65 2.85 -22.21 13.35
C LEU A 65 2.75 -22.54 11.85
N PHE A 66 2.51 -23.81 11.53
CA PHE A 66 2.34 -24.23 10.14
C PHE A 66 1.13 -23.56 9.48
N VAL A 67 0.00 -23.51 10.18
CA VAL A 67 -1.22 -22.84 9.69
C VAL A 67 -0.98 -21.34 9.48
N CYS A 68 -0.36 -20.66 10.44
CA CYS A 68 -0.03 -19.23 10.32
C CYS A 68 0.91 -18.96 9.14
N ALA A 69 1.93 -19.79 8.95
CA ALA A 69 2.87 -19.64 7.84
C ALA A 69 2.19 -19.84 6.47
N LEU A 70 1.36 -20.87 6.34
CA LEU A 70 0.60 -21.14 5.12
C LEU A 70 -0.39 -20.02 4.82
N LEU A 71 -1.16 -19.62 5.84
CA LEU A 71 -2.17 -18.56 5.73
C LEU A 71 -1.54 -17.24 5.34
N ARG A 72 -0.39 -16.89 5.93
CA ARG A 72 0.39 -15.69 5.57
C ARG A 72 0.74 -15.67 4.07
N GLY A 73 1.19 -16.80 3.52
CA GLY A 73 1.54 -16.90 2.09
C GLY A 73 0.33 -16.68 1.19
N ILE A 74 -0.78 -17.35 1.49
CA ILE A 74 -2.04 -17.24 0.73
C ILE A 74 -2.61 -15.82 0.82
N LEU A 75 -2.67 -15.23 2.01
CA LEU A 75 -3.19 -13.88 2.22
C LEU A 75 -2.32 -12.83 1.52
N ARG A 76 -1.00 -12.97 1.55
CA ARG A 76 -0.09 -12.08 0.85
C ARG A 76 -0.25 -12.16 -0.66
N TYR A 77 -0.42 -13.37 -1.19
CA TYR A 77 -0.71 -13.55 -2.62
C TYR A 77 -2.05 -12.90 -3.00
N ALA A 78 -3.11 -13.12 -2.22
CA ALA A 78 -4.42 -12.55 -2.46
C ALA A 78 -4.43 -11.01 -2.37
N GLU A 79 -3.73 -10.44 -1.39
CA GLU A 79 -3.52 -8.98 -1.28
C GLU A 79 -2.86 -8.42 -2.54
N GLN A 80 -1.75 -9.01 -2.98
CA GLN A 80 -1.04 -8.55 -4.17
C GLN A 80 -1.87 -8.72 -5.44
N ALA A 81 -2.60 -9.83 -5.60
CA ALA A 81 -3.51 -10.04 -6.72
C ALA A 81 -4.59 -8.94 -6.79
N CYS A 82 -5.18 -8.56 -5.64
CA CYS A 82 -6.13 -7.46 -5.57
C CYS A 82 -5.49 -6.11 -5.94
N ASN A 83 -4.29 -5.82 -5.44
CA ASN A 83 -3.57 -4.57 -5.73
C ASN A 83 -3.25 -4.45 -7.23
N HIS A 84 -2.74 -5.50 -7.86
CA HIS A 84 -2.48 -5.52 -9.29
C HIS A 84 -3.77 -5.43 -10.12
N TYR A 85 -4.84 -6.10 -9.71
CA TYR A 85 -6.13 -5.98 -10.38
C TYR A 85 -6.64 -4.53 -10.38
N ILE A 86 -6.55 -3.84 -9.23
CA ILE A 86 -6.93 -2.42 -9.11
C ILE A 86 -6.07 -1.57 -10.05
N ALA A 87 -4.76 -1.76 -10.03
CA ALA A 87 -3.79 -1.01 -10.82
C ALA A 87 -4.06 -1.16 -12.32
N PHE A 88 -4.19 -2.39 -12.83
CA PHE A 88 -4.46 -2.64 -14.25
C PHE A 88 -5.84 -2.14 -14.70
N LYS A 89 -6.86 -2.28 -13.86
CA LYS A 89 -8.20 -1.77 -14.18
C LYS A 89 -8.23 -0.25 -14.24
N LEU A 90 -7.48 0.41 -13.35
CA LEU A 90 -7.33 1.85 -13.35
C LEU A 90 -6.55 2.33 -14.59
N LEU A 91 -5.44 1.67 -14.91
CA LEU A 91 -4.63 1.93 -16.08
C LEU A 91 -5.46 1.86 -17.37
N ALA A 92 -6.23 0.78 -17.55
CA ALA A 92 -7.13 0.63 -18.69
C ALA A 92 -8.15 1.77 -18.78
N ARG A 93 -8.78 2.14 -17.65
CA ARG A 93 -9.77 3.22 -17.61
C ARG A 93 -9.17 4.59 -17.95
N ILE A 94 -7.96 4.89 -17.47
CA ILE A 94 -7.28 6.15 -17.78
C ILE A 94 -6.92 6.19 -19.28
N ARG A 95 -6.37 5.10 -19.81
CA ARG A 95 -6.07 4.99 -21.26
C ARG A 95 -7.31 5.23 -22.11
N ASP A 96 -8.44 4.61 -21.80
CA ASP A 96 -9.70 4.81 -22.53
C ASP A 96 -10.16 6.26 -22.48
N GLN A 97 -10.06 6.94 -21.34
CA GLN A 97 -10.41 8.35 -21.20
C GLN A 97 -9.49 9.25 -22.03
N VAL A 98 -8.18 9.00 -22.01
CA VAL A 98 -7.18 9.76 -22.79
C VAL A 98 -7.43 9.56 -24.27
N PHE A 99 -7.58 8.31 -24.74
CA PHE A 99 -7.87 8.04 -26.15
C PHE A 99 -9.21 8.63 -26.61
N GLY A 100 -10.25 8.56 -25.77
CA GLY A 100 -11.54 9.19 -26.04
C GLY A 100 -11.44 10.71 -26.21
N THR A 101 -10.59 11.36 -25.41
CA THR A 101 -10.32 12.80 -25.49
C THR A 101 -9.49 13.15 -26.72
N LEU A 102 -8.44 12.38 -27.02
CA LEU A 102 -7.61 12.57 -28.21
C LEU A 102 -8.43 12.43 -29.49
N ARG A 103 -9.32 11.45 -29.56
CA ARG A 103 -10.21 11.26 -30.74
C ARG A 103 -11.11 12.46 -31.01
N LYS A 104 -11.58 13.13 -29.94
CA LYS A 104 -12.42 14.35 -30.07
C LYS A 104 -11.62 15.58 -30.49
N LEU A 105 -10.29 15.57 -30.28
CA LEU A 105 -9.40 16.68 -30.61
C LEU A 105 -8.75 16.54 -32.00
N CYS A 106 -8.82 15.38 -32.63
CA CYS A 106 -8.34 15.12 -33.99
C CYS A 106 -9.31 15.72 -35.06
N PRO A 107 -8.77 16.25 -36.20
CA PRO A 107 -7.38 16.47 -36.55
C PRO A 107 -6.82 17.84 -36.09
N ALA A 108 -7.67 18.84 -35.84
CA ALA A 108 -7.29 20.27 -35.84
C ALA A 108 -6.35 20.72 -34.72
N LYS A 109 -6.28 20.01 -33.58
CA LYS A 109 -5.45 20.40 -32.42
C LYS A 109 -4.24 19.52 -32.15
N LEU A 110 -4.12 18.38 -32.83
CA LEU A 110 -3.02 17.42 -32.63
C LEU A 110 -1.84 17.66 -33.58
N GLU A 111 -2.02 18.35 -34.69
CA GLU A 111 -0.95 18.67 -35.65
C GLU A 111 0.12 19.61 -35.05
N VAL A 112 -0.22 20.37 -34.00
CA VAL A 112 0.67 21.36 -33.36
C VAL A 112 1.49 20.77 -32.23
N LYS A 113 1.19 19.57 -31.74
CA LYS A 113 1.92 18.94 -30.63
C LYS A 113 2.78 17.78 -31.11
N ASP A 114 3.97 17.71 -30.55
CA ASP A 114 4.93 16.63 -30.80
C ASP A 114 4.30 15.27 -30.45
N LYS A 115 4.17 14.39 -31.44
CA LYS A 115 3.60 13.05 -31.29
C LYS A 115 4.35 12.20 -30.27
N GLY A 116 5.68 12.40 -30.14
CA GLY A 116 6.52 11.71 -29.18
C GLY A 116 6.14 12.05 -27.72
N SER A 117 5.87 13.32 -27.45
CA SER A 117 5.44 13.79 -26.14
C SER A 117 4.08 13.19 -25.70
N LEU A 118 3.15 13.04 -26.64
CA LEU A 118 1.85 12.42 -26.36
C LEU A 118 1.94 10.92 -26.10
N ILE A 119 2.81 10.21 -26.81
CA ILE A 119 3.05 8.78 -26.59
C ILE A 119 3.73 8.57 -25.21
N SER A 120 4.72 9.37 -24.88
CA SER A 120 5.39 9.32 -23.57
C SER A 120 4.40 9.54 -22.41
N LEU A 121 3.50 10.53 -22.53
CA LEU A 121 2.49 10.81 -21.53
C LEU A 121 1.49 9.63 -21.35
N ILE A 122 1.12 8.96 -22.45
CA ILE A 122 0.18 7.83 -22.41
C ILE A 122 0.84 6.56 -21.83
N THR A 123 2.14 6.38 -22.00
CA THR A 123 2.85 5.18 -21.53
C THR A 123 3.45 5.41 -20.15
N SER A 124 4.39 6.33 -20.02
CA SER A 124 5.21 6.51 -18.81
C SER A 124 4.42 7.14 -17.65
N ASP A 125 3.69 8.23 -17.90
CA ASP A 125 3.01 8.95 -16.82
C ASP A 125 1.82 8.16 -16.25
N ILE A 126 1.15 7.35 -17.11
CA ILE A 126 0.04 6.50 -16.65
C ILE A 126 0.56 5.30 -15.85
N GLU A 127 1.74 4.74 -16.20
CA GLU A 127 2.38 3.67 -15.44
C GLU A 127 2.81 4.13 -14.04
N LEU A 128 3.27 5.38 -13.89
CA LEU A 128 3.57 5.95 -12.57
C LEU A 128 2.35 5.98 -11.64
N ILE A 129 1.16 6.16 -12.18
CA ILE A 129 -0.09 6.11 -11.41
C ILE A 129 -0.38 4.69 -10.93
N GLU A 130 -0.09 3.68 -11.74
CA GLU A 130 -0.20 2.27 -11.35
C GLU A 130 0.67 1.96 -10.13
N VAL A 131 1.98 2.30 -10.21
CA VAL A 131 2.94 2.11 -9.13
C VAL A 131 2.48 2.82 -7.85
N PHE A 132 1.96 4.04 -7.97
CA PHE A 132 1.45 4.80 -6.85
C PHE A 132 0.30 4.09 -6.12
N TYR A 133 -0.68 3.56 -6.84
CA TYR A 133 -1.82 2.88 -6.21
C TYR A 133 -1.44 1.52 -5.62
N ALA A 134 -0.71 0.70 -6.37
CA ALA A 134 -0.37 -0.65 -5.93
C ALA A 134 0.64 -0.67 -4.78
N HIS A 135 1.59 0.27 -4.79
CA HIS A 135 2.74 0.23 -3.88
C HIS A 135 2.77 1.36 -2.82
N THR A 136 1.80 2.28 -2.84
CA THR A 136 1.78 3.39 -1.87
C THR A 136 0.51 3.37 -1.03
N ILE A 137 -0.67 3.45 -1.63
CA ILE A 137 -1.92 3.64 -0.87
C ILE A 137 -2.25 2.39 -0.04
N SER A 138 -2.29 1.21 -0.67
CA SER A 138 -2.65 -0.04 0.01
C SER A 138 -1.68 -0.38 1.15
N PRO A 139 -0.35 -0.40 0.96
CA PRO A 139 0.61 -0.66 2.05
C PRO A 139 0.54 0.34 3.20
N ILE A 140 0.31 1.63 2.92
CA ILE A 140 0.16 2.65 3.99
C ILE A 140 -1.09 2.36 4.83
N CYS A 141 -2.23 2.07 4.20
CA CYS A 141 -3.44 1.71 4.92
C CYS A 141 -3.26 0.43 5.75
N ILE A 142 -2.63 -0.60 5.19
CA ILE A 142 -2.34 -1.85 5.89
C ILE A 142 -1.43 -1.60 7.09
N ALA A 143 -0.34 -0.84 6.91
CA ALA A 143 0.59 -0.50 7.97
C ALA A 143 -0.11 0.26 9.11
N PHE A 144 -0.95 1.25 8.76
CA PHE A 144 -1.70 2.04 9.74
C PHE A 144 -2.67 1.16 10.55
N VAL A 145 -3.50 0.36 9.88
CA VAL A 145 -4.47 -0.51 10.56
C VAL A 145 -3.77 -1.58 11.41
N THR A 146 -2.71 -2.21 10.89
CA THR A 146 -1.94 -3.22 11.63
C THR A 146 -1.28 -2.61 12.85
N SER A 147 -0.67 -1.43 12.74
CA SER A 147 -0.07 -0.72 13.88
C SER A 147 -1.10 -0.39 14.95
N LEU A 148 -2.28 0.07 14.54
CA LEU A 148 -3.37 0.36 15.48
C LEU A 148 -3.83 -0.89 16.24
N VAL A 149 -4.01 -2.01 15.53
CA VAL A 149 -4.37 -3.29 16.15
C VAL A 149 -3.31 -3.74 17.14
N CYS A 150 -2.03 -3.65 16.77
CA CYS A 150 -0.91 -4.02 17.65
C CYS A 150 -0.87 -3.15 18.92
N ILE A 151 -1.06 -1.83 18.79
CA ILE A 151 -1.10 -0.92 19.94
C ILE A 151 -2.25 -1.30 20.88
N ILE A 152 -3.45 -1.54 20.33
CA ILE A 152 -4.62 -1.93 21.12
C ILE A 152 -4.37 -3.24 21.89
N ILE A 153 -3.76 -4.23 21.25
CA ILE A 153 -3.43 -5.51 21.89
C ILE A 153 -2.40 -5.28 23.03
N GLN A 154 -1.39 -4.47 22.80
CA GLN A 154 -0.31 -4.24 23.78
C GLN A 154 -0.80 -3.44 25.00
N ILE A 155 -1.70 -2.49 24.82
CA ILE A 155 -2.34 -1.75 25.92
C ILE A 155 -3.10 -2.70 26.87
N GLN A 156 -3.63 -3.84 26.38
CA GLN A 156 -4.32 -4.82 27.24
C GLN A 156 -3.37 -5.51 28.23
N PHE A 157 -2.07 -5.57 27.93
CA PHE A 157 -1.08 -6.11 28.86
C PHE A 157 -0.56 -5.04 29.82
N ASP A 158 -0.14 -3.89 29.29
CA ASP A 158 0.25 -2.71 30.06
C ASP A 158 0.23 -1.49 29.14
N TRP A 159 -0.30 -0.35 29.64
CA TRP A 159 -0.36 0.90 28.91
C TRP A 159 1.02 1.43 28.48
N ILE A 160 2.07 1.09 29.23
CA ILE A 160 3.47 1.44 28.94
C ILE A 160 3.92 0.81 27.61
N TYR A 161 3.57 -0.46 27.36
CA TYR A 161 3.91 -1.13 26.09
C TYR A 161 3.21 -0.47 24.90
N GLY A 162 1.98 -0.02 25.08
CA GLY A 162 1.25 0.73 24.07
C GLY A 162 1.95 2.04 23.69
N ILE A 163 2.47 2.79 24.68
CA ILE A 163 3.23 4.03 24.42
C ILE A 163 4.53 3.74 23.66
N TYR A 164 5.31 2.75 24.09
CA TYR A 164 6.56 2.38 23.41
C TYR A 164 6.30 2.00 21.94
N SER A 165 5.27 1.22 21.70
CA SER A 165 4.90 0.82 20.33
C SER A 165 4.42 1.98 19.50
N PHE A 166 3.60 2.87 20.06
CA PHE A 166 3.18 4.08 19.39
C PHE A 166 4.38 4.94 18.97
N LEU A 167 5.33 5.19 19.88
CA LEU A 167 6.55 5.94 19.58
C LEU A 167 7.40 5.26 18.51
N ALA A 168 7.55 3.94 18.56
CA ALA A 168 8.28 3.17 17.57
C ALA A 168 7.61 3.26 16.18
N TYR A 169 6.28 3.13 16.10
CA TYR A 169 5.56 3.25 14.82
C TYR A 169 5.59 4.66 14.25
N VAL A 170 5.53 5.70 15.09
CA VAL A 170 5.69 7.09 14.65
C VAL A 170 7.12 7.32 14.11
N LEU A 171 8.12 6.81 14.81
CA LEU A 171 9.51 6.93 14.39
C LEU A 171 9.73 6.28 13.02
N VAL A 172 9.30 5.02 12.86
CA VAL A 172 9.52 4.25 11.62
C VAL A 172 8.58 4.68 10.50
N GLY A 173 7.33 4.99 10.81
CA GLY A 173 6.31 5.29 9.79
C GLY A 173 6.29 6.75 9.34
N ILE A 174 6.78 7.69 10.14
CA ILE A 174 6.71 9.13 9.83
C ILE A 174 8.10 9.76 9.81
N VAL A 175 8.86 9.65 10.89
CA VAL A 175 10.13 10.37 11.04
C VAL A 175 11.16 9.87 10.03
N LEU A 176 11.31 8.57 9.92
CA LEU A 176 12.31 7.93 9.06
C LEU A 176 12.05 8.18 7.56
N PRO A 177 10.82 8.04 7.01
CA PRO A 177 10.53 8.40 5.63
C PRO A 177 10.75 9.90 5.32
N ILE A 178 10.38 10.80 6.24
CA ILE A 178 10.63 12.23 6.06
C ILE A 178 12.14 12.53 6.02
N TYR A 179 12.90 11.93 6.91
CA TYR A 179 14.36 12.09 6.95
C TYR A 179 15.01 11.59 5.66
N ILE A 180 14.67 10.38 5.21
CA ILE A 180 15.19 9.79 3.96
C ILE A 180 14.79 10.64 2.75
N SER A 181 13.53 11.10 2.69
CA SER A 181 13.06 11.96 1.59
C SER A 181 13.83 13.27 1.49
N LYS A 182 14.18 13.88 2.63
CA LYS A 182 15.02 15.10 2.64
C LYS A 182 16.44 14.82 2.16
N GLN A 183 17.02 13.70 2.58
CA GLN A 183 18.37 13.30 2.18
C GLN A 183 18.45 12.97 0.69
N SER A 184 17.47 12.23 0.16
CA SER A 184 17.42 11.84 -1.25
C SER A 184 17.24 13.02 -2.21
N ARG A 185 16.61 14.11 -1.77
CA ARG A 185 16.49 15.34 -2.59
C ARG A 185 17.85 15.97 -2.91
N HIS A 186 18.83 15.88 -2.03
CA HIS A 186 20.19 16.36 -2.27
C HIS A 186 20.94 15.52 -3.31
N ILE A 187 20.66 14.24 -3.39
CA ILE A 187 21.34 13.30 -4.30
C ILE A 187 20.72 13.35 -5.70
N GLY A 188 19.41 13.55 -5.82
CA GLY A 188 18.67 13.56 -7.09
C GLY A 188 18.80 14.86 -7.91
N VAL A 189 19.52 15.87 -7.41
CA VAL A 189 19.78 17.14 -8.14
C VAL A 189 21.15 17.08 -8.84
N GLU A 190 21.99 16.08 -8.56
CA GLU A 190 23.32 15.93 -9.16
C GLU A 190 23.35 15.00 -10.40
N TYR A 191 22.20 14.47 -10.83
CA TYR A 191 22.02 13.69 -12.06
C TYR A 191 20.88 14.29 -12.92
#